data_4ae92b53376a1d52a098dcbc31f5cea2
#
_entry.id   4ae92b53376a1d52a098dcbc31f5cea2
#
_cell.length_a   1.000
_cell.length_b   1.000
_cell.length_c   1.000
_cell.angle_alpha   90.00
_cell.angle_beta   90.00
_cell.angle_gamma   90.00
#
_symmetry.space_group_name_H-M   'P 1'
#
loop_
_entity.id
_entity.type
_entity.pdbx_description
1 polymer ?
#
loop_
_entity_poly.entity_id
_entity_poly.type
_entity_poly.pdbx_seq_one_letter_code
_entity_poly.pdbx_strand_id
1 'polypeptide(L)'
;TFTSTLGTTTQPTHSPQPCTRSEESDPFFERFGQQLPRGLREEAQGMSWQEFIGTYGRIDTHHIRHLSQEKIGLGTFRFEADIDGTHREIVATGPINACTNLLSDMGRRIEILNFHQYRVFEGTVTFIRATNNRETCWAVGFGPSQELSAASVMSAASCRLYG
;
A
#
# COMPACT_ATOMS: atom_id res chain seq x y z
N THR A 1 8.54 79.74 -26.11
CA THR A 1 9.39 78.52 -26.07
C THR A 1 9.07 77.68 -24.88
N PHE A 2 8.28 76.59 -25.13
CA PHE A 2 7.91 75.61 -24.12
C PHE A 2 8.77 74.34 -24.32
N THR A 3 9.56 73.99 -23.34
CA THR A 3 10.29 72.75 -23.26
C THR A 3 9.50 71.76 -22.43
N SER A 4 8.94 70.70 -23.05
CA SER A 4 8.28 69.59 -22.38
C SER A 4 9.32 68.55 -21.95
N THR A 5 9.43 68.29 -20.65
CA THR A 5 10.24 67.25 -20.09
C THR A 5 9.37 65.99 -19.96
N LEU A 6 9.67 64.98 -20.73
CA LEU A 6 9.06 63.65 -20.65
C LEU A 6 9.68 62.89 -19.47
N GLY A 7 8.89 62.66 -18.43
CA GLY A 7 9.27 61.78 -17.32
C GLY A 7 9.02 60.31 -17.72
N THR A 8 10.10 59.55 -17.79
CA THR A 8 10.07 58.09 -18.02
C THR A 8 9.76 57.41 -16.70
N THR A 9 8.53 56.92 -16.55
CA THR A 9 8.15 56.06 -15.40
C THR A 9 8.58 54.64 -15.71
N THR A 10 9.65 54.19 -15.04
CA THR A 10 10.10 52.81 -15.08
C THR A 10 9.21 52.01 -14.12
N GLN A 11 8.34 51.19 -14.66
CA GLN A 11 7.60 50.18 -13.87
C GLN A 11 8.57 49.06 -13.48
N PRO A 12 8.53 48.61 -12.22
CA PRO A 12 9.26 47.41 -11.85
C PRO A 12 8.53 46.20 -12.42
N THR A 13 9.19 45.48 -13.30
CA THR A 13 8.79 44.18 -13.80
C THR A 13 8.76 43.18 -12.63
N HIS A 14 7.57 42.88 -12.15
CA HIS A 14 7.34 41.75 -11.28
C HIS A 14 7.54 40.48 -12.10
N SER A 15 8.72 39.88 -11.97
CA SER A 15 8.96 38.51 -12.41
C SER A 15 8.05 37.60 -11.55
N PRO A 16 7.23 36.75 -12.13
CA PRO A 16 6.53 35.72 -11.38
C PRO A 16 7.59 34.77 -10.82
N GLN A 17 7.77 34.78 -9.50
CA GLN A 17 8.46 33.70 -8.83
C GLN A 17 7.73 32.41 -9.18
N PRO A 18 8.43 31.36 -9.64
CA PRO A 18 7.84 30.04 -9.71
C PRO A 18 7.53 29.63 -8.28
N CYS A 19 6.23 29.50 -7.98
CA CYS A 19 5.77 28.77 -6.82
C CYS A 19 6.29 27.35 -6.99
N THR A 20 7.44 27.06 -6.43
CA THR A 20 7.85 25.70 -6.09
C THR A 20 6.89 25.21 -5.01
N ARG A 21 5.67 24.80 -5.39
CA ARG A 21 5.02 23.73 -4.69
C ARG A 21 6.02 22.58 -4.81
N SER A 22 6.67 22.25 -3.72
CA SER A 22 7.18 20.92 -3.53
C SER A 22 5.94 20.02 -3.69
N GLU A 23 5.75 19.49 -4.89
CA GLU A 23 4.78 18.45 -5.16
C GLU A 23 5.13 17.35 -4.17
N GLU A 24 4.23 17.12 -3.22
CA GLU A 24 4.34 16.06 -2.24
C GLU A 24 4.35 14.77 -3.06
N SER A 25 5.55 14.25 -3.30
CA SER A 25 5.78 13.10 -4.18
C SER A 25 5.15 11.87 -3.54
N ASP A 26 4.05 11.40 -4.14
CA ASP A 26 3.42 10.12 -3.85
C ASP A 26 4.04 9.07 -4.77
N PRO A 27 4.88 8.15 -4.27
CA PRO A 27 5.62 7.19 -5.10
C PRO A 27 4.69 6.23 -5.85
N PHE A 28 3.48 6.00 -5.34
CA PHE A 28 2.49 5.16 -6.00
C PHE A 28 1.77 5.91 -7.12
N PHE A 29 1.45 7.19 -6.91
CA PHE A 29 0.84 8.03 -7.92
C PHE A 29 1.75 8.24 -9.13
N GLU A 30 3.04 8.48 -8.90
CA GLU A 30 4.02 8.61 -9.98
C GLU A 30 4.09 7.37 -10.87
N ARG A 31 3.91 6.20 -10.29
CA ARG A 31 4.04 4.93 -11.01
C ARG A 31 2.73 4.43 -11.63
N PHE A 32 1.60 4.62 -10.97
CA PHE A 32 0.32 4.02 -11.34
C PHE A 32 -0.79 5.04 -11.62
N GLY A 33 -0.56 6.34 -11.38
CA GLY A 33 -1.56 7.37 -11.55
C GLY A 33 -2.71 7.33 -10.53
N GLN A 34 -2.57 6.53 -9.47
CA GLN A 34 -3.55 6.39 -8.39
C GLN A 34 -2.90 6.80 -7.06
N GLN A 35 -3.66 7.50 -6.23
CA GLN A 35 -3.14 7.97 -4.94
C GLN A 35 -3.14 6.85 -3.89
N LEU A 36 -2.13 6.86 -3.04
CA LEU A 36 -2.10 6.06 -1.83
C LEU A 36 -3.29 6.38 -0.90
N PRO A 37 -3.74 5.42 -0.09
CA PRO A 37 -4.64 5.70 1.03
C PRO A 37 -4.09 6.82 1.91
N ARG A 38 -4.97 7.71 2.40
CA ARG A 38 -4.59 8.98 3.03
C ARG A 38 -3.48 8.84 4.09
N GLY A 39 -3.66 7.98 5.08
CA GLY A 39 -2.68 7.81 6.16
C GLY A 39 -1.34 7.24 5.67
N LEU A 40 -1.37 6.33 4.68
CA LEU A 40 -0.15 5.80 4.07
C LEU A 40 0.56 6.86 3.22
N ARG A 41 -0.18 7.71 2.53
CA ARG A 41 0.38 8.82 1.74
C ARG A 41 1.16 9.80 2.62
N GLU A 42 0.62 10.12 3.79
CA GLU A 42 1.27 11.00 4.77
C GLU A 42 2.58 10.39 5.29
N GLU A 43 2.62 9.07 5.53
CA GLU A 43 3.84 8.36 5.95
C GLU A 43 4.88 8.19 4.83
N ALA A 44 4.43 7.94 3.60
CA ALA A 44 5.28 7.65 2.46
C ALA A 44 5.73 8.90 1.68
N GLN A 45 5.37 10.08 2.14
CA GLN A 45 5.69 11.34 1.50
C GLN A 45 7.20 11.51 1.30
N GLY A 46 7.61 11.78 0.06
CA GLY A 46 9.01 11.97 -0.29
C GLY A 46 9.85 10.69 -0.41
N MET A 47 9.27 9.52 -0.23
CA MET A 47 9.95 8.25 -0.45
C MET A 47 10.14 7.98 -1.95
N SER A 48 11.27 7.40 -2.30
CA SER A 48 11.45 6.75 -3.60
C SER A 48 10.61 5.46 -3.67
N TRP A 49 10.36 4.98 -4.89
CA TRP A 49 9.65 3.70 -5.07
C TRP A 49 10.34 2.52 -4.36
N GLN A 50 11.67 2.47 -4.38
CA GLN A 50 12.44 1.41 -3.72
C GLN A 50 12.30 1.47 -2.19
N GLU A 51 12.36 2.66 -1.61
CA GLU A 51 12.14 2.85 -0.16
C GLU A 51 10.72 2.48 0.23
N PHE A 52 9.73 2.89 -0.58
CA PHE A 52 8.33 2.55 -0.36
C PHE A 52 8.11 1.04 -0.33
N ILE A 53 8.54 0.31 -1.36
CA ILE A 53 8.40 -1.15 -1.42
C ILE A 53 9.23 -1.84 -0.33
N GLY A 54 10.46 -1.39 -0.09
CA GLY A 54 11.32 -1.93 0.96
C GLY A 54 10.76 -1.72 2.37
N THR A 55 9.97 -0.67 2.57
CA THR A 55 9.33 -0.37 3.87
C THR A 55 8.02 -1.11 4.04
N TYR A 56 7.12 -1.04 3.06
CA TYR A 56 5.72 -1.48 3.22
C TYR A 56 5.40 -2.82 2.58
N GLY A 57 6.22 -3.29 1.63
CA GLY A 57 5.99 -4.52 0.88
C GLY A 57 7.00 -5.64 1.12
N ARG A 58 7.95 -5.44 2.04
CA ARG A 58 8.99 -6.43 2.32
C ARG A 58 8.43 -7.66 3.03
N ILE A 59 8.83 -8.84 2.55
CA ILE A 59 8.45 -10.14 3.10
C ILE A 59 9.73 -10.95 3.32
N ASP A 60 10.11 -11.16 4.57
CA ASP A 60 11.30 -11.94 4.95
C ASP A 60 10.94 -13.33 5.48
N THR A 61 9.83 -13.43 6.21
CA THR A 61 9.37 -14.66 6.88
C THR A 61 7.86 -14.83 6.72
N HIS A 62 7.35 -16.04 6.91
CA HIS A 62 5.91 -16.35 6.88
C HIS A 62 5.25 -15.87 5.59
N HIS A 63 5.95 -16.13 4.47
CA HIS A 63 5.45 -15.77 3.15
C HIS A 63 4.36 -16.76 2.72
N ILE A 64 3.14 -16.26 2.59
CA ILE A 64 2.04 -16.99 1.99
C ILE A 64 2.22 -16.92 0.46
N ARG A 65 2.83 -17.95 -0.12
CA ARG A 65 3.25 -17.95 -1.53
C ARG A 65 2.14 -18.36 -2.49
N HIS A 66 1.28 -19.23 -2.04
CA HIS A 66 0.16 -19.73 -2.81
C HIS A 66 -1.11 -19.50 -2.00
N LEU A 67 -2.16 -19.07 -2.65
CA LEU A 67 -3.48 -18.98 -2.07
C LEU A 67 -4.50 -19.23 -3.17
N SER A 68 -5.10 -20.41 -3.15
CA SER A 68 -6.23 -20.75 -4.01
C SER A 68 -7.52 -20.78 -3.20
N GLN A 69 -8.66 -20.63 -3.87
CA GLN A 69 -9.95 -20.70 -3.22
C GLN A 69 -10.93 -21.57 -4.00
N GLU A 70 -11.71 -22.34 -3.28
CA GLU A 70 -12.83 -23.12 -3.78
C GLU A 70 -14.10 -22.75 -3.01
N LYS A 71 -15.18 -22.42 -3.70
CA LYS A 71 -16.45 -22.14 -3.06
C LYS A 71 -17.11 -23.45 -2.60
N ILE A 72 -17.34 -23.60 -1.29
CA ILE A 72 -17.92 -24.81 -0.69
C ILE A 72 -19.31 -24.57 -0.08
N GLY A 73 -19.77 -23.33 -0.01
CA GLY A 73 -21.06 -22.97 0.55
C GLY A 73 -21.47 -21.53 0.26
N LEU A 74 -22.56 -21.09 0.86
CA LEU A 74 -23.01 -19.71 0.77
C LEU A 74 -22.09 -18.79 1.59
N GLY A 75 -21.27 -17.99 0.90
CA GLY A 75 -20.30 -17.10 1.54
C GLY A 75 -19.15 -17.83 2.25
N THR A 76 -18.94 -19.12 1.95
CA THR A 76 -17.91 -19.94 2.59
C THR A 76 -17.01 -20.55 1.52
N PHE A 77 -15.71 -20.45 1.72
CA PHE A 77 -14.68 -20.92 0.80
C PHE A 77 -13.66 -21.79 1.53
N ARG A 78 -13.16 -22.80 0.84
CA ARG A 78 -11.95 -23.52 1.22
C ARG A 78 -10.77 -22.81 0.57
N PHE A 79 -9.76 -22.50 1.36
CA PHE A 79 -8.50 -21.94 0.90
C PHE A 79 -7.39 -22.96 1.10
N GLU A 80 -6.54 -23.09 0.09
CA GLU A 80 -5.28 -23.82 0.16
C GLU A 80 -4.15 -22.82 0.05
N ALA A 81 -3.16 -22.91 0.94
CA ALA A 81 -2.03 -21.99 1.02
C ALA A 81 -0.73 -22.72 1.33
N ASP A 82 0.37 -22.22 0.81
CA ASP A 82 1.72 -22.63 1.17
C ASP A 82 2.39 -21.52 1.98
N ILE A 83 2.76 -21.84 3.22
CA ILE A 83 3.49 -20.93 4.11
C ILE A 83 4.76 -21.60 4.55
N ASP A 84 5.92 -20.96 4.29
CA ASP A 84 7.24 -21.45 4.67
C ASP A 84 7.49 -22.92 4.24
N GLY A 85 6.97 -23.29 3.06
CA GLY A 85 7.08 -24.64 2.50
C GLY A 85 6.13 -25.67 3.11
N THR A 86 5.19 -25.25 3.96
CA THR A 86 4.15 -26.12 4.52
C THR A 86 2.80 -25.81 3.89
N HIS A 87 2.17 -26.85 3.35
CA HIS A 87 0.80 -26.77 2.82
C HIS A 87 -0.23 -26.69 3.95
N ARG A 88 -1.17 -25.76 3.83
CA ARG A 88 -2.25 -25.51 4.79
C ARG A 88 -3.59 -25.42 4.07
N GLU A 89 -4.63 -25.95 4.70
CA GLU A 89 -6.02 -25.80 4.27
C GLU A 89 -6.82 -25.09 5.37
N ILE A 90 -7.67 -24.13 4.98
CA ILE A 90 -8.51 -23.40 5.91
C ILE A 90 -9.86 -23.04 5.27
N VAL A 91 -10.92 -23.05 6.07
CA VAL A 91 -12.25 -22.60 5.65
C VAL A 91 -12.46 -21.18 6.18
N ALA A 92 -12.80 -20.27 5.30
CA ALA A 92 -12.96 -18.86 5.62
C ALA A 92 -13.99 -18.17 4.70
N THR A 93 -14.35 -16.94 5.03
CA THR A 93 -15.33 -16.14 4.27
C THR A 93 -14.69 -15.30 3.15
N GLY A 94 -13.37 -15.21 3.12
CA GLY A 94 -12.62 -14.46 2.10
C GLY A 94 -11.11 -14.57 2.31
N PRO A 95 -10.30 -14.09 1.34
CA PRO A 95 -8.85 -14.28 1.36
C PRO A 95 -8.15 -13.60 2.52
N ILE A 96 -8.54 -12.41 2.93
CA ILE A 96 -7.98 -11.72 4.11
C ILE A 96 -8.28 -12.50 5.38
N ASN A 97 -9.52 -12.98 5.56
CA ASN A 97 -9.91 -13.79 6.70
C ASN A 97 -9.12 -15.12 6.76
N ALA A 98 -8.94 -15.77 5.61
CA ALA A 98 -8.11 -16.97 5.51
C ALA A 98 -6.66 -16.70 5.96
N CYS A 99 -6.03 -15.67 5.42
CA CYS A 99 -4.65 -15.29 5.79
C CYS A 99 -4.53 -14.90 7.26
N THR A 100 -5.50 -14.16 7.81
CA THR A 100 -5.53 -13.79 9.23
C THR A 100 -5.55 -15.02 10.13
N ASN A 101 -6.39 -16.01 9.82
CA ASN A 101 -6.48 -17.25 10.56
C ASN A 101 -5.19 -18.08 10.44
N LEU A 102 -4.64 -18.23 9.22
CA LEU A 102 -3.39 -18.94 8.99
C LEU A 102 -2.22 -18.34 9.79
N LEU A 103 -2.10 -17.03 9.82
CA LEU A 103 -1.06 -16.33 10.59
C LEU A 103 -1.31 -16.43 12.10
N SER A 104 -2.57 -16.40 12.54
CA SER A 104 -2.96 -16.59 13.94
C SER A 104 -2.57 -17.98 14.45
N ASP A 105 -2.77 -19.02 13.65
CA ASP A 105 -2.36 -20.41 13.98
C ASP A 105 -0.84 -20.53 14.14
N MET A 106 -0.08 -19.63 13.53
CA MET A 106 1.38 -19.53 13.66
C MET A 106 1.82 -18.57 14.79
N GLY A 107 0.88 -18.12 15.65
CA GLY A 107 1.15 -17.19 16.75
C GLY A 107 1.27 -15.72 16.34
N ARG A 108 0.91 -15.38 15.09
CA ARG A 108 0.98 -14.01 14.55
C ARG A 108 -0.42 -13.43 14.36
N ARG A 109 -1.03 -13.02 15.46
CA ARG A 109 -2.36 -12.42 15.43
C ARG A 109 -2.29 -11.02 14.83
N ILE A 110 -3.07 -10.79 13.77
CA ILE A 110 -3.17 -9.52 13.06
C ILE A 110 -4.64 -9.11 12.98
N GLU A 111 -4.92 -7.87 13.32
CA GLU A 111 -6.22 -7.24 13.16
C GLU A 111 -6.13 -6.15 12.08
N ILE A 112 -7.08 -6.14 11.15
CA ILE A 112 -7.13 -5.18 10.05
C ILE A 112 -7.96 -3.98 10.45
N LEU A 113 -7.35 -2.80 10.41
CA LEU A 113 -7.99 -1.52 10.73
C LEU A 113 -8.51 -0.80 9.49
N ASN A 114 -7.76 -0.88 8.37
CA ASN A 114 -8.16 -0.32 7.08
C ASN A 114 -7.77 -1.28 5.97
N PHE A 115 -8.59 -1.29 4.92
CA PHE A 115 -8.39 -2.12 3.74
C PHE A 115 -8.70 -1.32 2.48
N HIS A 116 -7.77 -1.33 1.51
CA HIS A 116 -7.95 -0.76 0.19
C HIS A 116 -7.37 -1.71 -0.84
N GLN A 117 -8.07 -1.91 -1.94
CA GLN A 117 -7.61 -2.77 -3.03
C GLN A 117 -7.91 -2.10 -4.38
N TYR A 118 -6.92 -2.03 -5.24
CA TYR A 118 -7.02 -1.43 -6.57
C TYR A 118 -6.51 -2.39 -7.63
N ARG A 119 -7.10 -2.29 -8.82
CA ARG A 119 -6.50 -2.89 -10.02
C ARG A 119 -5.44 -1.94 -10.58
N VAL A 120 -4.27 -2.50 -10.90
CA VAL A 120 -3.13 -1.79 -11.49
C VAL A 120 -2.59 -2.64 -12.63
N PHE A 121 -2.57 -2.08 -13.87
CA PHE A 121 -2.20 -2.84 -15.07
C PHE A 121 -2.92 -4.20 -15.13
N GLU A 122 -2.17 -5.29 -15.20
CA GLU A 122 -2.70 -6.67 -15.24
C GLU A 122 -2.79 -7.32 -13.85
N GLY A 123 -2.58 -6.57 -12.79
CA GLY A 123 -2.54 -7.09 -11.43
C GLY A 123 -3.47 -6.37 -10.46
N THR A 124 -3.28 -6.70 -9.21
CA THR A 124 -4.00 -6.11 -8.07
C THR A 124 -2.98 -5.69 -7.01
N VAL A 125 -3.23 -4.54 -6.40
CA VAL A 125 -2.52 -4.08 -5.21
C VAL A 125 -3.48 -3.99 -4.04
N THR A 126 -3.05 -4.43 -2.88
CA THR A 126 -3.79 -4.33 -1.62
C THR A 126 -2.97 -3.55 -0.60
N PHE A 127 -3.62 -2.59 0.05
CA PHE A 127 -3.07 -1.85 1.17
C PHE A 127 -3.87 -2.17 2.40
N ILE A 128 -3.21 -2.44 3.51
CA ILE A 128 -3.86 -2.58 4.81
C ILE A 128 -3.16 -1.73 5.86
N ARG A 129 -3.95 -1.22 6.79
CA ARG A 129 -3.47 -0.77 8.09
C ARG A 129 -3.80 -1.86 9.08
N ALA A 130 -2.81 -2.39 9.76
CA ALA A 130 -2.95 -3.56 10.61
C ALA A 130 -2.30 -3.35 11.98
N THR A 131 -2.77 -4.10 12.98
CA THR A 131 -2.22 -4.06 14.34
C THR A 131 -2.11 -5.47 14.93
N ASN A 132 -1.14 -5.64 15.82
CA ASN A 132 -1.00 -6.81 16.70
C ASN A 132 -1.38 -6.50 18.16
N ASN A 133 -2.13 -5.42 18.40
CA ASN A 133 -2.48 -4.83 19.70
C ASN A 133 -1.32 -4.15 20.46
N ARG A 134 -0.10 -4.16 19.94
CA ARG A 134 1.06 -3.43 20.50
C ARG A 134 1.50 -2.35 19.54
N GLU A 135 1.58 -2.70 18.27
CA GLU A 135 2.02 -1.83 17.19
C GLU A 135 1.00 -1.79 16.07
N THR A 136 1.04 -0.72 15.30
CA THR A 136 0.20 -0.51 14.12
C THR A 136 1.09 -0.15 12.95
N CYS A 137 0.85 -0.75 11.79
CA CYS A 137 1.59 -0.43 10.59
C CYS A 137 0.72 -0.44 9.34
N TRP A 138 1.18 0.24 8.30
CA TRP A 138 0.72 0.04 6.94
C TRP A 138 1.54 -1.06 6.25
N ALA A 139 0.91 -1.79 5.35
CA ALA A 139 1.57 -2.74 4.47
C ALA A 139 0.96 -2.69 3.07
N VAL A 140 1.75 -3.08 2.07
CA VAL A 140 1.34 -3.18 0.67
C VAL A 140 1.66 -4.57 0.14
N GLY A 141 0.76 -5.11 -0.68
CA GLY A 141 0.96 -6.38 -1.37
C GLY A 141 0.48 -6.31 -2.81
N PHE A 142 1.25 -6.89 -3.71
CA PHE A 142 0.92 -7.01 -5.13
C PHE A 142 0.70 -8.48 -5.49
N GLY A 143 -0.18 -8.71 -6.44
CA GLY A 143 -0.42 -10.04 -6.98
C GLY A 143 -1.20 -9.99 -8.29
N PRO A 144 -1.16 -11.07 -9.09
CA PRO A 144 -1.93 -11.18 -10.33
C PRO A 144 -3.44 -11.29 -10.08
N SER A 145 -3.85 -11.64 -8.86
CA SER A 145 -5.24 -11.74 -8.43
C SER A 145 -5.47 -11.05 -7.09
N GLN A 146 -6.75 -10.89 -6.72
CA GLN A 146 -7.14 -10.33 -5.42
C GLN A 146 -6.63 -11.20 -4.26
N GLU A 147 -6.73 -12.52 -4.40
CA GLU A 147 -6.30 -13.49 -3.39
C GLU A 147 -4.79 -13.43 -3.17
N LEU A 148 -4.00 -13.41 -4.25
CA LEU A 148 -2.54 -13.36 -4.15
C LEU A 148 -2.03 -12.00 -3.68
N SER A 149 -2.71 -10.92 -4.05
CA SER A 149 -2.43 -9.59 -3.50
C SER A 149 -2.74 -9.52 -1.99
N ALA A 150 -3.83 -10.17 -1.55
CA ALA A 150 -4.17 -10.31 -0.13
C ALA A 150 -3.13 -11.15 0.63
N ALA A 151 -2.70 -12.27 0.08
CA ALA A 151 -1.64 -13.10 0.66
C ALA A 151 -0.33 -12.34 0.82
N SER A 152 0.05 -11.57 -0.20
CA SER A 152 1.25 -10.73 -0.20
C SER A 152 1.18 -9.65 0.88
N VAL A 153 0.10 -8.88 0.97
CA VAL A 153 -0.02 -7.81 1.96
C VAL A 153 -0.09 -8.33 3.39
N MET A 154 -0.73 -9.47 3.62
CA MET A 154 -0.79 -10.10 4.95
C MET A 154 0.58 -10.62 5.39
N SER A 155 1.36 -11.18 4.47
CA SER A 155 2.75 -11.57 4.72
C SER A 155 3.62 -10.37 5.06
N ALA A 156 3.50 -9.26 4.31
CA ALA A 156 4.24 -8.03 4.59
C ALA A 156 3.85 -7.41 5.94
N ALA A 157 2.56 -7.37 6.28
CA ALA A 157 2.08 -6.89 7.58
C ALA A 157 2.61 -7.76 8.73
N SER A 158 2.62 -9.08 8.55
CA SER A 158 3.19 -10.02 9.53
C SER A 158 4.68 -9.73 9.78
N CYS A 159 5.47 -9.50 8.74
CA CYS A 159 6.87 -9.13 8.89
C CYS A 159 7.04 -7.79 9.61
N ARG A 160 6.23 -6.79 9.31
CA ARG A 160 6.34 -5.48 9.95
C ARG A 160 5.94 -5.46 11.43
N LEU A 161 4.96 -6.29 11.80
CA LEU A 161 4.43 -6.32 13.18
C LEU A 161 5.17 -7.28 14.10
N TYR A 162 5.92 -8.22 13.56
CA TYR A 162 6.59 -9.26 14.35
C TYR A 162 8.09 -9.39 14.07
N GLY A 163 8.62 -8.57 13.13
CA GLY A 163 10.04 -8.41 12.86
C GLY A 163 10.68 -9.53 12.13
#